data_12bd31ed2f591843fd1a3cd52dbcd1e8
#
_entry.id   12bd31ed2f591843fd1a3cd52dbcd1e8
#
_cell.length_a   1.000
_cell.length_b   1.000
_cell.length_c   1.000
_cell.angle_alpha   90.00
_cell.angle_beta   90.00
_cell.angle_gamma   90.00
#
_symmetry.space_group_name_H-M   'P 1'
#
loop_
_entity.id
_entity.type
_entity.pdbx_description
1 polymer ?
#
loop_
_entity_poly.entity_id
_entity_poly.type
_entity_poly.pdbx_seq_one_letter_code
_entity_poly.pdbx_strand_id
1 'polypeptide(L)'
;MAGFATVADLQSRTKVTYAGADIAWVETLLDDASAHLRDILGWQVFPAAQVSYTTKVWAGAFHLLPIQPVVSVDSISIPDATAMMYDVYDGGFATNVNGIATVTFTAGYPAPPRSLISWTCVLAVQVIDAVTKLGMLGNGGLSSVAIDDFKLTWSQSQENGLGGYTLPDRVVAQLQASYGTTAYVTGSA
;
A
#
# COMPACT_ATOMS: atom_id res chain seq x y z
N MET A 1 -4.51 11.17 -5.56
CA MET A 1 -3.26 10.39 -5.46
C MET A 1 -3.23 9.38 -6.59
N ALA A 2 -2.05 8.94 -7.07
CA ALA A 2 -2.02 7.89 -8.10
C ALA A 2 -2.54 6.58 -7.52
N GLY A 3 -3.49 5.92 -8.19
CA GLY A 3 -4.01 4.61 -7.80
C GLY A 3 -2.98 3.50 -8.02
N PHE A 4 -3.16 2.35 -7.38
CA PHE A 4 -2.33 1.17 -7.64
C PHE A 4 -2.71 0.47 -8.95
N ALA A 5 -3.96 0.57 -9.39
CA ALA A 5 -4.46 -0.05 -10.61
C ALA A 5 -5.22 0.94 -11.48
N THR A 6 -5.27 0.65 -12.77
CA THR A 6 -6.01 1.42 -13.78
C THR A 6 -7.25 0.65 -14.24
N VAL A 7 -8.18 1.34 -14.93
CA VAL A 7 -9.33 0.69 -15.57
C VAL A 7 -8.88 -0.37 -16.58
N ALA A 8 -7.77 -0.13 -17.29
CA ALA A 8 -7.20 -1.10 -18.23
C ALA A 8 -6.71 -2.36 -17.52
N ASP A 9 -6.11 -2.24 -16.32
CA ASP A 9 -5.72 -3.37 -15.49
C ASP A 9 -6.94 -4.20 -15.08
N LEU A 10 -8.02 -3.55 -14.65
CA LEU A 10 -9.26 -4.21 -14.28
C LEU A 10 -9.90 -4.92 -15.48
N GLN A 11 -10.04 -4.23 -16.62
CA GLN A 11 -10.60 -4.80 -17.85
C GLN A 11 -9.83 -6.02 -18.32
N SER A 12 -8.48 -5.96 -18.28
CA SER A 12 -7.64 -7.08 -18.71
C SER A 12 -7.87 -8.35 -17.89
N ARG A 13 -8.16 -8.19 -16.59
CA ARG A 13 -8.34 -9.28 -15.62
C ARG A 13 -9.77 -9.83 -15.62
N THR A 14 -10.75 -8.95 -15.64
CA THR A 14 -12.18 -9.32 -15.60
C THR A 14 -12.76 -9.70 -16.96
N LYS A 15 -12.09 -9.30 -18.07
CA LYS A 15 -12.59 -9.40 -19.45
C LYS A 15 -13.89 -8.62 -19.68
N VAL A 16 -14.22 -7.67 -18.76
CA VAL A 16 -15.35 -6.77 -18.87
C VAL A 16 -14.86 -5.44 -19.42
N THR A 17 -15.55 -4.89 -20.42
CA THR A 17 -15.24 -3.58 -20.99
C THR A 17 -16.17 -2.52 -20.37
N TYR A 18 -15.58 -1.49 -19.79
CA TYR A 18 -16.29 -0.32 -19.29
C TYR A 18 -16.24 0.80 -20.33
N ALA A 19 -17.32 1.56 -20.48
CA ALA A 19 -17.42 2.64 -21.46
C ALA A 19 -18.24 3.82 -20.91
N GLY A 20 -18.00 5.02 -21.48
CA GLY A 20 -18.78 6.19 -21.12
C GLY A 20 -18.67 6.58 -19.65
N ALA A 21 -19.80 6.76 -18.99
CA ALA A 21 -19.89 7.18 -17.59
C ALA A 21 -19.35 6.12 -16.59
N ASP A 22 -19.35 4.85 -16.98
CA ASP A 22 -18.89 3.76 -16.09
C ASP A 22 -17.38 3.83 -15.85
N ILE A 23 -16.60 4.40 -16.78
CA ILE A 23 -15.15 4.55 -16.61
C ILE A 23 -14.84 5.40 -15.38
N ALA A 24 -15.44 6.58 -15.25
CA ALA A 24 -15.20 7.50 -14.14
C ALA A 24 -15.63 6.89 -12.79
N TRP A 25 -16.71 6.12 -12.79
CA TRP A 25 -17.16 5.39 -11.61
C TRP A 25 -16.14 4.31 -11.20
N VAL A 26 -15.68 3.50 -12.16
CA VAL A 26 -14.68 2.45 -11.91
C VAL A 26 -13.35 3.05 -11.46
N GLU A 27 -12.91 4.18 -12.03
CA GLU A 27 -11.73 4.91 -11.57
C GLU A 27 -11.85 5.31 -10.10
N THR A 28 -13.00 5.84 -9.70
CA THR A 28 -13.28 6.17 -8.28
C THR A 28 -13.15 4.93 -7.39
N LEU A 29 -13.72 3.79 -7.79
CA LEU A 29 -13.62 2.56 -7.00
C LEU A 29 -12.18 2.04 -6.88
N LEU A 30 -11.38 2.16 -7.94
CA LEU A 30 -9.96 1.77 -7.91
C LEU A 30 -9.13 2.71 -7.03
N ASP A 31 -9.45 4.01 -7.02
CA ASP A 31 -8.81 4.97 -6.14
C ASP A 31 -9.16 4.72 -4.67
N ASP A 32 -10.43 4.45 -4.36
CA ASP A 32 -10.90 4.09 -3.01
C ASP A 32 -10.25 2.79 -2.52
N ALA A 33 -10.21 1.76 -3.38
CA ALA A 33 -9.53 0.50 -3.09
C ALA A 33 -8.03 0.71 -2.82
N SER A 34 -7.38 1.60 -3.60
CA SER A 34 -5.98 1.95 -3.40
C SER A 34 -5.75 2.70 -2.08
N ALA A 35 -6.67 3.59 -1.70
CA ALA A 35 -6.63 4.29 -0.42
C ALA A 35 -6.77 3.29 0.74
N HIS A 36 -7.74 2.38 0.67
CA HIS A 36 -7.93 1.35 1.67
C HIS A 36 -6.69 0.45 1.86
N LEU A 37 -6.02 0.05 0.76
CA LEU A 37 -4.78 -0.70 0.85
C LEU A 37 -3.65 0.10 1.51
N ARG A 38 -3.56 1.42 1.25
CA ARG A 38 -2.58 2.29 1.93
C ARG A 38 -2.84 2.38 3.42
N ASP A 39 -4.10 2.47 3.82
CA ASP A 39 -4.48 2.49 5.24
C ASP A 39 -4.06 1.19 5.95
N ILE A 40 -4.25 0.03 5.29
CA ILE A 40 -3.79 -1.27 5.80
C ILE A 40 -2.25 -1.33 5.92
N LEU A 41 -1.53 -0.77 4.95
CA LEU A 41 -0.06 -0.80 4.92
C LEU A 41 0.57 0.26 5.80
N GLY A 42 -0.18 1.31 6.17
CA GLY A 42 0.26 2.39 7.05
C GLY A 42 1.20 3.40 6.40
N TRP A 43 1.46 3.32 5.08
CA TRP A 43 2.31 4.26 4.35
C TRP A 43 2.05 4.25 2.83
N GLN A 44 2.65 5.22 2.13
CA GLN A 44 2.53 5.34 0.69
C GLN A 44 3.56 4.48 -0.05
N VAL A 45 3.16 3.25 -0.43
CA VAL A 45 4.02 2.31 -1.15
C VAL A 45 4.36 2.79 -2.57
N PHE A 46 3.42 3.48 -3.23
CA PHE A 46 3.52 4.01 -4.59
C PHE A 46 2.66 5.26 -4.76
N PRO A 47 3.10 6.25 -5.50
CA PRO A 47 4.46 6.44 -6.03
C PRO A 47 5.47 6.68 -4.91
N ALA A 48 6.77 6.49 -5.21
CA ALA A 48 7.82 6.82 -4.26
C ALA A 48 7.68 8.27 -3.79
N ALA A 49 7.82 8.49 -2.50
CA ALA A 49 7.62 9.80 -1.87
C ALA A 49 8.74 10.11 -0.87
N GLN A 50 8.96 11.41 -0.67
CA GLN A 50 9.90 11.86 0.35
C GLN A 50 9.27 11.73 1.73
N VAL A 51 10.05 11.18 2.67
CA VAL A 51 9.67 10.94 4.05
C VAL A 51 10.73 11.53 4.97
N SER A 52 10.30 12.11 6.10
CA SER A 52 11.19 12.55 7.16
C SER A 52 11.02 11.64 8.36
N TYR A 53 12.13 11.15 8.91
CA TYR A 53 12.16 10.24 10.04
C TYR A 53 13.19 10.68 11.08
N THR A 54 12.80 10.72 12.34
CA THR A 54 13.69 11.09 13.43
C THR A 54 14.02 9.87 14.27
N THR A 55 15.30 9.61 14.47
CA THR A 55 15.78 8.45 15.22
C THR A 55 17.04 8.76 16.00
N LYS A 56 17.29 7.99 17.07
CA LYS A 56 18.54 8.03 17.80
C LYS A 56 19.62 7.25 17.04
N VAL A 57 20.76 7.86 16.87
CA VAL A 57 21.90 7.27 16.16
C VAL A 57 23.14 7.17 17.05
N TRP A 58 23.98 6.20 16.73
CA TRP A 58 25.27 5.95 17.38
C TRP A 58 26.36 5.92 16.34
N ALA A 59 27.50 6.54 16.68
CA ALA A 59 28.67 6.58 15.82
C ALA A 59 29.14 5.18 15.43
N GLY A 60 29.37 4.95 14.15
CA GLY A 60 29.82 3.69 13.59
C GLY A 60 28.77 2.58 13.52
N ALA A 61 27.53 2.82 14.00
CA ALA A 61 26.45 1.86 13.86
C ALA A 61 25.68 2.05 12.54
N PHE A 62 25.21 0.94 11.97
CA PHE A 62 24.26 0.97 10.86
C PHE A 62 22.85 1.17 11.37
N HIS A 63 22.13 2.11 10.75
CA HIS A 63 20.75 2.47 11.07
C HIS A 63 19.85 2.13 9.89
N LEU A 64 18.99 1.14 10.05
CA LEU A 64 18.00 0.77 9.05
C LEU A 64 16.88 1.83 9.02
N LEU A 65 16.49 2.25 7.82
CA LEU A 65 15.33 3.13 7.63
C LEU A 65 14.03 2.32 7.74
N PRO A 66 12.96 2.93 8.31
CA PRO A 66 11.74 2.19 8.65
C PRO A 66 10.90 1.78 7.44
N ILE A 67 11.12 2.39 6.30
CA ILE A 67 10.34 2.20 5.07
C ILE A 67 11.26 1.69 3.96
N GLN A 68 10.86 0.61 3.32
CA GLN A 68 11.60 -0.04 2.23
C GLN A 68 10.70 -0.23 1.00
N PRO A 69 11.24 -0.17 -0.24
CA PRO A 69 12.62 0.10 -0.57
C PRO A 69 12.97 1.59 -0.45
N VAL A 70 14.20 1.88 -0.04
CA VAL A 70 14.76 3.23 -0.06
C VAL A 70 15.27 3.52 -1.47
N VAL A 71 14.84 4.63 -2.05
CA VAL A 71 15.31 5.09 -3.38
C VAL A 71 16.53 5.96 -3.24
N SER A 72 16.48 6.91 -2.30
CA SER A 72 17.61 7.82 -2.00
C SER A 72 17.54 8.31 -0.56
N VAL A 73 18.67 8.61 0.02
CA VAL A 73 18.77 9.41 1.26
C VAL A 73 19.15 10.83 0.84
N ASP A 74 18.24 11.76 1.06
CA ASP A 74 18.38 13.13 0.54
C ASP A 74 19.16 14.02 1.50
N SER A 75 18.93 13.87 2.82
CA SER A 75 19.69 14.58 3.84
C SER A 75 19.62 13.88 5.20
N ILE A 76 20.67 14.06 6.00
CA ILE A 76 20.72 13.68 7.40
C ILE A 76 21.17 14.91 8.19
N SER A 77 20.43 15.24 9.22
CA SER A 77 20.73 16.36 10.12
C SER A 77 20.75 15.88 11.56
N ILE A 78 21.81 16.23 12.28
CA ILE A 78 21.92 16.00 13.73
C ILE A 78 22.20 17.36 14.34
N PRO A 79 21.31 17.89 15.22
CA PRO A 79 21.54 19.16 15.91
C PRO A 79 22.89 19.16 16.62
N ASP A 80 23.58 20.31 16.56
CA ASP A 80 24.87 20.55 17.22
C ASP A 80 26.07 19.70 16.75
N ALA A 81 25.93 18.91 15.69
CA ALA A 81 27.03 18.14 15.12
C ALA A 81 27.89 19.04 14.21
N THR A 82 29.13 19.34 14.63
CA THR A 82 30.03 20.27 13.92
C THR A 82 30.84 19.63 12.78
N ALA A 83 30.94 18.31 12.70
CA ALA A 83 31.68 17.59 11.66
C ALA A 83 31.05 16.24 11.36
N MET A 84 29.77 16.28 10.99
CA MET A 84 29.03 15.06 10.66
C MET A 84 29.45 14.53 9.29
N MET A 85 29.85 13.27 9.25
CA MET A 85 30.02 12.46 8.05
C MET A 85 29.03 11.30 8.12
N TYR A 86 28.47 10.92 6.98
CA TYR A 86 27.61 9.75 6.88
C TYR A 86 27.84 9.00 5.58
N ASP A 87 27.70 7.70 5.66
CA ASP A 87 27.69 6.80 4.50
C ASP A 87 26.30 6.22 4.32
N VAL A 88 25.84 6.19 3.06
CA VAL A 88 24.54 5.62 2.69
C VAL A 88 24.76 4.20 2.18
N TYR A 89 23.97 3.28 2.69
CA TYR A 89 23.96 1.88 2.30
C TYR A 89 22.56 1.48 1.82
N ASP A 90 22.44 0.30 1.25
CA ASP A 90 21.13 -0.24 0.86
C ASP A 90 20.21 -0.35 2.09
N GLY A 91 19.12 0.39 2.05
CA GLY A 91 18.10 0.40 3.11
C GLY A 91 18.42 1.21 4.36
N GLY A 92 19.59 1.90 4.45
CA GLY A 92 19.94 2.63 5.66
C GLY A 92 21.18 3.50 5.54
N PHE A 93 21.74 3.89 6.67
CA PHE A 93 22.92 4.75 6.76
C PHE A 93 23.74 4.47 8.01
N ALA A 94 24.99 4.92 8.00
CA ALA A 94 25.86 4.99 9.18
C ALA A 94 26.37 6.43 9.36
N THR A 95 26.65 6.84 10.60
CA THR A 95 27.16 8.16 10.92
C THR A 95 28.37 8.06 11.87
N ASN A 96 29.22 9.06 11.86
CA ASN A 96 30.38 9.15 12.76
C ASN A 96 30.08 9.85 14.10
N VAL A 97 28.82 10.27 14.32
CA VAL A 97 28.41 11.01 15.53
C VAL A 97 27.21 10.35 16.22
N ASN A 98 27.10 10.58 17.53
CA ASN A 98 25.93 10.18 18.31
C ASN A 98 24.93 11.32 18.38
N GLY A 99 23.64 11.01 18.45
CA GLY A 99 22.64 12.05 18.63
C GLY A 99 21.23 11.63 18.20
N ILE A 100 20.38 12.62 18.02
CA ILE A 100 19.07 12.46 17.41
C ILE A 100 19.20 12.97 15.99
N ALA A 101 19.07 12.07 15.02
CA ALA A 101 19.14 12.36 13.60
C ALA A 101 17.75 12.55 13.02
N THR A 102 17.57 13.61 12.23
CA THR A 102 16.44 13.74 11.30
C THR A 102 16.95 13.40 9.92
N VAL A 103 16.39 12.32 9.36
CA VAL A 103 16.75 11.79 8.03
C VAL A 103 15.61 12.08 7.08
N THR A 104 15.89 12.74 5.97
CA THR A 104 14.96 12.92 4.85
C THR A 104 15.40 12.00 3.74
N PHE A 105 14.51 11.14 3.30
CA PHE A 105 14.79 10.13 2.29
C PHE A 105 13.58 9.89 1.40
N THR A 106 13.80 9.41 0.20
CA THR A 106 12.75 8.99 -0.71
C THR A 106 12.61 7.47 -0.65
N ALA A 107 11.40 7.01 -0.37
CA ALA A 107 11.08 5.59 -0.29
C ALA A 107 9.83 5.24 -1.10
N GLY A 108 9.73 3.98 -1.52
CA GLY A 108 8.62 3.45 -2.29
C GLY A 108 9.03 2.88 -3.64
N TYR A 109 8.05 2.38 -4.36
CA TYR A 109 8.24 1.78 -5.67
C TYR A 109 8.03 2.79 -6.79
N PRO A 110 8.81 2.73 -7.90
CA PRO A 110 8.62 3.59 -9.07
C PRO A 110 7.36 3.23 -9.86
N ALA A 111 6.90 1.99 -9.74
CA ALA A 111 5.64 1.49 -10.32
C ALA A 111 4.91 0.62 -9.28
N PRO A 112 3.57 0.54 -9.33
CA PRO A 112 2.84 -0.24 -8.36
C PRO A 112 3.20 -1.73 -8.47
N PRO A 113 3.51 -2.41 -7.33
CA PRO A 113 3.75 -3.84 -7.31
C PRO A 113 2.56 -4.64 -7.85
N ARG A 114 2.83 -5.71 -8.60
CA ARG A 114 1.77 -6.53 -9.25
C ARG A 114 0.73 -7.05 -8.27
N SER A 115 1.15 -7.45 -7.07
CA SER A 115 0.23 -7.91 -6.03
C SER A 115 -0.73 -6.81 -5.58
N LEU A 116 -0.27 -5.56 -5.42
CA LEU A 116 -1.13 -4.43 -5.07
C LEU A 116 -2.11 -4.10 -6.20
N ILE A 117 -1.67 -4.17 -7.47
CA ILE A 117 -2.58 -4.03 -8.62
C ILE A 117 -3.68 -5.10 -8.55
N SER A 118 -3.30 -6.36 -8.31
CA SER A 118 -4.26 -7.47 -8.23
C SER A 118 -5.26 -7.29 -7.10
N TRP A 119 -4.80 -6.93 -5.90
CA TRP A 119 -5.69 -6.73 -4.76
C TRP A 119 -6.59 -5.50 -4.90
N THR A 120 -6.09 -4.41 -5.51
CA THR A 120 -6.91 -3.26 -5.86
C THR A 120 -8.06 -3.65 -6.79
N CYS A 121 -7.77 -4.43 -7.83
CA CYS A 121 -8.80 -4.94 -8.74
C CYS A 121 -9.81 -5.86 -8.04
N VAL A 122 -9.34 -6.74 -7.14
CA VAL A 122 -10.23 -7.61 -6.35
C VAL A 122 -11.19 -6.80 -5.49
N LEU A 123 -10.69 -5.79 -4.78
CA LEU A 123 -11.51 -4.92 -3.93
C LEU A 123 -12.53 -4.13 -4.76
N ALA A 124 -12.13 -3.57 -5.91
CA ALA A 124 -13.04 -2.87 -6.79
C ALA A 124 -14.15 -3.80 -7.32
N VAL A 125 -13.83 -5.04 -7.72
CA VAL A 125 -14.81 -6.04 -8.15
C VAL A 125 -15.80 -6.38 -7.05
N GLN A 126 -15.38 -6.47 -5.78
CA GLN A 126 -16.30 -6.71 -4.66
C GLN A 126 -17.39 -5.64 -4.58
N VAL A 127 -17.02 -4.36 -4.75
CA VAL A 127 -18.00 -3.26 -4.72
C VAL A 127 -18.87 -3.27 -5.96
N ILE A 128 -18.31 -3.49 -7.15
CA ILE A 128 -19.06 -3.60 -8.41
C ILE A 128 -20.12 -4.69 -8.29
N ASP A 129 -19.74 -5.86 -7.80
CA ASP A 129 -20.64 -6.99 -7.57
C ASP A 129 -21.74 -6.66 -6.56
N ALA A 130 -21.38 -6.02 -5.45
CA ALA A 130 -22.35 -5.62 -4.43
C ALA A 130 -23.40 -4.64 -5.01
N VAL A 131 -22.95 -3.61 -5.74
CA VAL A 131 -23.84 -2.63 -6.38
C VAL A 131 -24.73 -3.30 -7.44
N THR A 132 -24.16 -4.17 -8.27
CA THR A 132 -24.92 -4.90 -9.31
C THR A 132 -25.98 -5.80 -8.69
N LYS A 133 -25.66 -6.49 -7.59
CA LYS A 133 -26.62 -7.34 -6.85
C LYS A 133 -27.71 -6.54 -6.18
N LEU A 134 -27.41 -5.37 -5.62
CA LEU A 134 -28.40 -4.46 -5.06
C LEU A 134 -29.33 -3.89 -6.13
N GLY A 135 -28.82 -3.62 -7.34
CA GLY A 135 -29.59 -3.18 -8.49
C GLY A 135 -30.44 -4.29 -9.14
N MET A 136 -30.03 -5.52 -8.98
CA MET A 136 -30.73 -6.72 -9.48
C MET A 136 -31.42 -7.46 -8.33
N LEU A 137 -32.39 -6.90 -7.68
CA LEU A 137 -33.26 -7.64 -6.74
C LEU A 137 -33.84 -8.86 -7.45
N GLY A 138 -33.14 -9.98 -7.48
CA GLY A 138 -33.73 -11.20 -7.94
C GLY A 138 -32.91 -12.39 -8.38
N ASN A 139 -31.62 -12.36 -8.65
CA ASN A 139 -30.98 -13.60 -9.09
C ASN A 139 -29.52 -13.75 -8.67
N GLY A 140 -29.32 -14.76 -7.85
CA GLY A 140 -28.11 -15.60 -7.72
C GLY A 140 -26.77 -14.90 -7.73
N GLY A 141 -26.24 -14.55 -6.55
CA GLY A 141 -24.91 -13.96 -6.44
C GLY A 141 -23.79 -14.90 -6.89
N LEU A 142 -22.75 -14.31 -7.48
CA LEU A 142 -21.51 -15.01 -7.77
C LEU A 142 -20.90 -15.52 -6.46
N SER A 143 -20.64 -16.81 -6.38
CA SER A 143 -20.02 -17.45 -5.21
C SER A 143 -18.50 -17.42 -5.26
N SER A 144 -17.90 -17.05 -6.38
CA SER A 144 -16.45 -16.98 -6.53
C SER A 144 -16.04 -16.05 -7.67
N VAL A 145 -14.92 -15.35 -7.52
CA VAL A 145 -14.21 -14.62 -8.58
C VAL A 145 -12.79 -15.17 -8.67
N ALA A 146 -12.35 -15.49 -9.88
CA ALA A 146 -10.97 -15.85 -10.17
C ALA A 146 -10.30 -14.69 -10.92
N ILE A 147 -9.22 -14.14 -10.36
CA ILE A 147 -8.39 -13.12 -10.99
C ILE A 147 -6.95 -13.66 -10.98
N ASP A 148 -6.42 -13.94 -12.17
CA ASP A 148 -5.13 -14.59 -12.34
C ASP A 148 -5.05 -15.91 -11.53
N ASP A 149 -4.00 -16.07 -10.71
CA ASP A 149 -3.78 -17.25 -9.85
C ASP A 149 -4.59 -17.21 -8.54
N PHE A 150 -5.42 -16.18 -8.32
CA PHE A 150 -6.21 -16.03 -7.10
C PHE A 150 -7.68 -16.39 -7.35
N LYS A 151 -8.14 -17.43 -6.67
CA LYS A 151 -9.55 -17.80 -6.59
C LYS A 151 -10.12 -17.40 -5.23
N LEU A 152 -11.01 -16.42 -5.21
CA LEU A 152 -11.76 -16.04 -4.02
C LEU A 152 -13.13 -16.72 -4.07
N THR A 153 -13.42 -17.50 -3.02
CA THR A 153 -14.73 -18.11 -2.81
C THR A 153 -15.37 -17.43 -1.59
N TRP A 154 -16.54 -16.81 -1.76
CA TRP A 154 -17.28 -16.23 -0.64
C TRP A 154 -18.21 -17.25 -0.03
N SER A 155 -18.11 -17.47 1.28
CA SER A 155 -19.17 -18.14 2.01
C SER A 155 -20.32 -17.15 2.26
N GLN A 156 -21.54 -17.60 2.07
CA GLN A 156 -22.78 -16.78 2.22
C GLN A 156 -23.07 -16.30 3.65
N SER A 157 -22.14 -16.35 4.57
CA SER A 157 -22.37 -16.08 5.99
C SER A 157 -21.92 -14.72 6.50
N GLN A 158 -21.85 -13.69 5.67
CA GLN A 158 -21.76 -12.31 6.16
C GLN A 158 -23.09 -11.57 5.98
N GLU A 159 -24.03 -11.86 6.86
CA GLU A 159 -25.05 -10.92 7.32
C GLU A 159 -24.30 -9.77 8.00
N ASN A 160 -24.20 -8.63 7.34
CA ASN A 160 -24.18 -7.27 7.87
C ASN A 160 -23.36 -6.35 6.99
N GLY A 161 -24.07 -5.51 6.27
CA GLY A 161 -23.54 -4.25 5.76
C GLY A 161 -23.25 -4.23 4.27
N LEU A 162 -23.72 -3.19 3.65
CA LEU A 162 -23.36 -2.70 2.31
C LEU A 162 -21.87 -2.92 2.04
N GLY A 163 -21.56 -3.67 0.99
CA GLY A 163 -20.22 -4.19 0.65
C GLY A 163 -19.09 -3.17 0.80
N GLY A 164 -18.44 -3.23 1.95
CA GLY A 164 -17.18 -2.52 2.16
C GLY A 164 -16.00 -3.31 1.59
N TYR A 165 -14.89 -2.62 1.38
CA TYR A 165 -13.62 -3.25 1.01
C TYR A 165 -13.17 -4.19 2.12
N THR A 166 -13.21 -5.51 1.88
CA THR A 166 -12.85 -6.51 2.88
C THR A 166 -11.79 -7.46 2.33
N LEU A 167 -10.68 -7.57 3.04
CA LEU A 167 -9.63 -8.54 2.76
C LEU A 167 -9.60 -9.59 3.87
N PRO A 168 -9.36 -10.87 3.55
CA PRO A 168 -9.11 -11.89 4.56
C PRO A 168 -7.89 -11.52 5.43
N ASP A 169 -7.94 -11.78 6.74
CA ASP A 169 -6.85 -11.46 7.68
C ASP A 169 -5.50 -12.00 7.24
N ARG A 170 -5.48 -13.20 6.66
CA ARG A 170 -4.26 -13.81 6.11
C ARG A 170 -3.64 -12.96 5.01
N VAL A 171 -4.46 -12.35 4.16
CA VAL A 171 -4.01 -11.48 3.06
C VAL A 171 -3.47 -10.17 3.62
N VAL A 172 -4.19 -9.59 4.58
CA VAL A 172 -3.73 -8.39 5.29
C VAL A 172 -2.37 -8.64 5.92
N ALA A 173 -2.21 -9.73 6.66
CA ALA A 173 -0.94 -10.10 7.28
C ALA A 173 0.18 -10.30 6.24
N GLN A 174 -0.12 -10.94 5.10
CA GLN A 174 0.86 -11.13 4.03
C GLN A 174 1.26 -9.81 3.38
N LEU A 175 0.32 -8.90 3.13
CA LEU A 175 0.59 -7.58 2.56
C LEU A 175 1.42 -6.74 3.53
N GLN A 176 1.08 -6.74 4.81
CA GLN A 176 1.85 -6.05 5.84
C GLN A 176 3.27 -6.62 5.99
N ALA A 177 3.44 -7.94 5.91
CA ALA A 177 4.76 -8.57 5.93
C ALA A 177 5.60 -8.23 4.69
N SER A 178 4.97 -8.06 3.52
CA SER A 178 5.68 -7.79 2.26
C SER A 178 5.95 -6.31 2.01
N TYR A 179 5.05 -5.44 2.46
CA TYR A 179 5.03 -4.01 2.13
C TYR A 179 4.83 -3.10 3.34
N GLY A 180 4.58 -3.64 4.53
CA GLY A 180 4.40 -2.86 5.74
C GLY A 180 5.70 -2.19 6.20
N THR A 181 5.60 -1.22 7.09
CA THR A 181 6.76 -0.58 7.70
C THR A 181 7.45 -1.54 8.67
N THR A 182 8.77 -1.58 8.67
CA THR A 182 9.56 -2.34 9.64
C THR A 182 9.71 -1.61 10.99
N ALA A 183 9.27 -0.36 11.06
CA ALA A 183 9.35 0.43 12.28
C ALA A 183 8.17 0.11 13.19
N TYR A 184 8.45 -0.49 14.33
CA TYR A 184 7.61 -0.28 15.49
C TYR A 184 7.74 1.20 15.88
N VAL A 185 6.74 2.02 15.54
CA VAL A 185 6.60 3.32 16.16
C VAL A 185 6.20 3.02 17.61
N THR A 186 7.16 2.86 18.48
CA THR A 186 6.92 2.93 19.92
C THR A 186 6.57 4.38 20.18
N GLY A 187 5.27 4.67 20.16
CA GLY A 187 4.76 5.92 20.69
C GLY A 187 5.22 6.02 22.13
N SER A 188 6.16 6.90 22.39
CA SER A 188 6.42 7.33 23.75
C SER A 188 5.19 8.10 24.22
N ALA A 189 4.56 7.57 25.25
CA ALA A 189 3.61 8.32 26.08
C ALA A 189 4.30 9.53 26.69
#